data_8c37ae431c07592341c66c24926b7f34
#
_entry.id   8c37ae431c07592341c66c24926b7f34
#
_cell.length_a   1.000
_cell.length_b   1.000
_cell.length_c   1.000
_cell.angle_alpha   90.00
_cell.angle_beta   90.00
_cell.angle_gamma   90.00
#
_symmetry.space_group_name_H-M   'P 1'
#
loop_
_entity.id
_entity.type
_entity.pdbx_description
1 polymer ?
#
loop_
_entity_poly.entity_id
_entity_poly.type
_entity_poly.pdbx_seq_one_letter_code
_entity_poly.pdbx_strand_id
1 'polypeptide(L)'
;MPRARTELAELVAFRSVADPEQFPRSECEGAADWVAEALRAEGFQDVAALETPDGTRSVYGYLPGPAEAPTVLLYAHYDVQPPLDEAAWHTPPFELTDGADGRWYGRGAADCKGGFIMHLLALRAVRENGGLPVSVKMIVEGSEEQGTGGLEAYARQHPELLTADTIVIGDAGNFRCGLPTVTASLRGMTLLRVQVDTLEGNLHSGLFGGAAPDALAALLRTLDSLRDAEGNTVVDGLAADARWEGMGYPEEDFRRDAKVLDGVGLSGGGAVADRLWARPAVTVLGIDCPPVVGATPSVHASARALISLRIPPGTDVEKAIELLVAHVESHVPWQARVSTEVVGKGQPFTADTSSPAYTAMAAALSTAYDGQEMQVAGMGGSIPLCNALDALYPDAEILLIGLSEPEAQIHAVNESVDPRELERMAVAEALFLRGYAEQAAGA
;
A
#
# COMPACT_ATOMS: atom_id res chain seq x y z
N MET A 1 26.41 2.68 4.19
CA MET A 1 25.80 2.89 2.85
C MET A 1 26.43 2.08 1.70
N PRO A 2 27.78 1.96 1.46
CA PRO A 2 28.28 1.20 0.28
C PRO A 2 27.80 -0.27 0.23
N ARG A 3 27.83 -0.99 1.37
CA ARG A 3 27.33 -2.37 1.46
C ARG A 3 25.83 -2.45 1.14
N ALA A 4 25.04 -1.55 1.71
CA ALA A 4 23.58 -1.49 1.45
C ALA A 4 23.27 -1.28 -0.03
N ARG A 5 24.02 -0.39 -0.71
CA ARG A 5 23.86 -0.19 -2.15
C ARG A 5 24.17 -1.45 -2.95
N THR A 6 25.23 -2.18 -2.58
CA THR A 6 25.58 -3.45 -3.26
C THR A 6 24.49 -4.49 -3.05
N GLU A 7 24.04 -4.69 -1.82
CA GLU A 7 22.99 -5.65 -1.47
C GLU A 7 21.65 -5.30 -2.14
N LEU A 8 21.28 -4.01 -2.15
CA LEU A 8 20.09 -3.57 -2.86
C LEU A 8 20.21 -3.80 -4.37
N ALA A 9 21.40 -3.55 -4.96
CA ALA A 9 21.62 -3.81 -6.38
C ALA A 9 21.51 -5.31 -6.73
N GLU A 10 22.03 -6.17 -5.89
CA GLU A 10 21.92 -7.62 -6.06
C GLU A 10 20.45 -8.07 -5.98
N LEU A 11 19.67 -7.53 -5.02
CA LEU A 11 18.28 -7.90 -4.84
C LEU A 11 17.38 -7.31 -5.95
N VAL A 12 17.65 -6.07 -6.41
CA VAL A 12 16.94 -5.43 -7.52
C VAL A 12 17.14 -6.20 -8.83
N ALA A 13 18.30 -6.85 -9.01
CA ALA A 13 18.59 -7.62 -10.22
C ALA A 13 17.64 -8.81 -10.44
N PHE A 14 17.01 -9.33 -9.39
CA PHE A 14 15.93 -10.31 -9.53
C PHE A 14 14.65 -9.62 -10.02
N ARG A 15 14.14 -10.11 -11.16
CA ARG A 15 12.87 -9.64 -11.74
C ARG A 15 11.68 -10.30 -11.04
N SER A 16 11.62 -10.18 -9.73
CA SER A 16 10.73 -10.92 -8.84
C SER A 16 9.26 -10.42 -8.87
N VAL A 17 8.70 -10.31 -10.07
CA VAL A 17 7.26 -10.09 -10.28
C VAL A 17 6.55 -11.42 -10.00
N ALA A 18 5.65 -11.45 -9.03
CA ALA A 18 5.02 -12.68 -8.55
C ALA A 18 3.92 -13.23 -9.49
N ASP A 19 3.82 -12.73 -10.71
CA ASP A 19 2.93 -13.20 -11.77
C ASP A 19 3.67 -14.13 -12.74
N PRO A 20 3.43 -15.45 -12.68
CA PRO A 20 4.12 -16.43 -13.52
C PRO A 20 3.73 -16.37 -15.01
N GLU A 21 2.68 -15.63 -15.38
CA GLU A 21 2.33 -15.38 -16.78
C GLU A 21 3.22 -14.30 -17.40
N GLN A 22 3.78 -13.42 -16.58
CA GLN A 22 4.64 -12.32 -17.01
C GLN A 22 6.12 -12.64 -16.80
N PHE A 23 6.50 -13.23 -15.66
CA PHE A 23 7.88 -13.50 -15.30
C PHE A 23 8.08 -14.93 -14.78
N PRO A 24 9.25 -15.56 -15.04
CA PRO A 24 9.53 -16.91 -14.55
C PRO A 24 9.54 -16.96 -13.02
N ARG A 25 8.91 -17.96 -12.41
CA ARG A 25 8.93 -18.19 -10.95
C ARG A 25 10.33 -18.26 -10.36
N SER A 26 11.33 -18.69 -11.14
CA SER A 26 12.73 -18.73 -10.73
C SER A 26 13.29 -17.37 -10.29
N GLU A 27 12.72 -16.26 -10.75
CA GLU A 27 13.12 -14.90 -10.32
C GLU A 27 12.72 -14.66 -8.87
N CYS A 28 11.47 -15.00 -8.49
CA CYS A 28 10.99 -14.92 -7.10
C CYS A 28 11.72 -15.94 -6.21
N GLU A 29 11.95 -17.16 -6.70
CA GLU A 29 12.70 -18.19 -5.96
C GLU A 29 14.14 -17.74 -5.70
N GLY A 30 14.81 -17.15 -6.69
CA GLY A 30 16.16 -16.61 -6.55
C GLY A 30 16.23 -15.45 -5.55
N ALA A 31 15.23 -14.56 -5.56
CA ALA A 31 15.11 -13.47 -4.58
C ALA A 31 14.89 -14.01 -3.16
N ALA A 32 14.01 -15.02 -3.00
CA ALA A 32 13.78 -15.68 -1.71
C ALA A 32 15.05 -16.35 -1.17
N ASP A 33 15.79 -17.06 -2.03
CA ASP A 33 17.04 -17.70 -1.66
C ASP A 33 18.10 -16.67 -1.24
N TRP A 34 18.19 -15.55 -1.96
CA TRP A 34 19.09 -14.45 -1.62
C TRP A 34 18.72 -13.82 -0.25
N VAL A 35 17.43 -13.57 0.00
CA VAL A 35 16.94 -13.06 1.29
C VAL A 35 17.28 -14.03 2.42
N ALA A 36 17.05 -15.33 2.23
CA ALA A 36 17.36 -16.35 3.21
C ALA A 36 18.88 -16.41 3.55
N GLU A 37 19.75 -16.29 2.56
CA GLU A 37 21.20 -16.23 2.77
C GLU A 37 21.61 -14.93 3.49
N ALA A 38 20.99 -13.79 3.14
CA ALA A 38 21.23 -12.52 3.83
C ALA A 38 20.85 -12.61 5.32
N LEU A 39 19.72 -13.21 5.66
CA LEU A 39 19.33 -13.44 7.06
C LEU A 39 20.30 -14.37 7.79
N ARG A 40 20.74 -15.48 7.16
CA ARG A 40 21.76 -16.38 7.74
C ARG A 40 23.07 -15.65 7.99
N ALA A 41 23.52 -14.83 7.05
CA ALA A 41 24.73 -14.03 7.17
C ALA A 41 24.66 -13.02 8.34
N GLU A 42 23.47 -12.51 8.65
CA GLU A 42 23.23 -11.68 9.83
C GLU A 42 22.97 -12.49 11.12
N GLY A 43 23.11 -13.81 11.09
CA GLY A 43 23.05 -14.67 12.27
C GLY A 43 21.63 -15.02 12.72
N PHE A 44 20.63 -14.83 11.86
CA PHE A 44 19.31 -15.35 12.13
C PHE A 44 19.33 -16.88 12.20
N GLN A 45 18.57 -17.40 13.15
CA GLN A 45 18.30 -18.83 13.34
C GLN A 45 16.96 -19.17 12.70
N ASP A 46 16.68 -20.45 12.54
CA ASP A 46 15.41 -20.96 12.01
C ASP A 46 15.02 -20.33 10.66
N VAL A 47 16.02 -19.96 9.85
CA VAL A 47 15.77 -19.35 8.54
C VAL A 47 15.14 -20.36 7.59
N ALA A 48 13.90 -20.08 7.19
CA ALA A 48 13.09 -20.94 6.35
C ALA A 48 12.39 -20.16 5.23
N ALA A 49 12.36 -20.74 4.04
CA ALA A 49 11.43 -20.32 2.98
C ALA A 49 10.10 -21.07 3.19
N LEU A 50 9.07 -20.34 3.51
CA LEU A 50 7.73 -20.84 3.83
C LEU A 50 6.91 -20.89 2.55
N GLU A 51 6.48 -22.08 2.13
CA GLU A 51 5.56 -22.22 1.00
C GLU A 51 4.17 -21.73 1.45
N THR A 52 3.68 -20.67 0.86
CA THR A 52 2.38 -20.09 1.17
C THR A 52 1.27 -20.71 0.32
N PRO A 53 -0.01 -20.67 0.75
CA PRO A 53 -1.12 -21.32 0.05
C PRO A 53 -1.35 -20.86 -1.39
N ASP A 54 -0.87 -19.69 -1.77
CA ASP A 54 -0.92 -19.15 -3.14
C ASP A 54 0.20 -19.72 -4.05
N GLY A 55 1.08 -20.54 -3.49
CA GLY A 55 2.20 -21.16 -4.21
C GLY A 55 3.42 -20.26 -4.37
N THR A 56 3.51 -19.19 -3.60
CA THR A 56 4.69 -18.34 -3.46
C THR A 56 5.53 -18.74 -2.23
N ARG A 57 6.60 -18.00 -1.95
CA ARG A 57 7.46 -18.24 -0.78
C ARG A 57 7.59 -16.96 0.03
N SER A 58 7.41 -17.05 1.35
CA SER A 58 7.82 -16.01 2.28
C SER A 58 9.04 -16.48 3.06
N VAL A 59 10.00 -15.59 3.33
CA VAL A 59 11.23 -15.97 4.05
C VAL A 59 11.13 -15.50 5.49
N TYR A 60 11.21 -16.46 6.41
CA TYR A 60 11.19 -16.23 7.85
C TYR A 60 12.59 -16.41 8.46
N GLY A 61 12.89 -15.67 9.53
CA GLY A 61 14.06 -15.88 10.38
C GLY A 61 13.83 -15.35 11.79
N TYR A 62 14.54 -15.91 12.76
CA TYR A 62 14.53 -15.50 14.16
C TYR A 62 15.92 -15.13 14.64
N LEU A 63 16.08 -13.99 15.27
CA LEU A 63 17.31 -13.52 15.87
C LEU A 63 17.08 -13.32 17.37
N PRO A 64 17.60 -14.21 18.26
CA PRO A 64 17.34 -14.13 19.68
C PRO A 64 18.03 -12.93 20.32
N GLY A 65 17.29 -12.21 21.16
CA GLY A 65 17.77 -11.21 22.09
C GLY A 65 18.06 -11.79 23.47
N PRO A 66 18.22 -10.93 24.49
CA PRO A 66 18.31 -11.35 25.90
C PRO A 66 17.07 -12.14 26.35
N ALA A 67 17.21 -12.99 27.33
CA ALA A 67 16.08 -13.67 27.96
C ALA A 67 15.07 -12.62 28.48
N GLU A 68 13.77 -12.87 28.30
CA GLU A 68 12.67 -11.97 28.69
C GLU A 68 12.62 -10.62 27.94
N ALA A 69 13.48 -10.43 26.93
CA ALA A 69 13.39 -9.24 26.09
C ALA A 69 12.14 -9.27 25.20
N PRO A 70 11.53 -8.12 24.92
CA PRO A 70 10.40 -8.06 23.99
C PRO A 70 10.81 -8.53 22.59
N THR A 71 9.84 -9.04 21.85
CA THR A 71 10.02 -9.50 20.47
C THR A 71 9.47 -8.46 19.48
N VAL A 72 10.27 -8.07 18.52
CA VAL A 72 9.88 -7.19 17.42
C VAL A 72 9.84 -8.02 16.14
N LEU A 73 8.70 -7.98 15.44
CA LEU A 73 8.55 -8.54 14.10
C LEU A 73 8.83 -7.44 13.07
N LEU A 74 9.79 -7.65 12.19
CA LEU A 74 10.09 -6.78 11.06
C LEU A 74 9.50 -7.41 9.78
N TYR A 75 8.78 -6.62 9.00
CA TYR A 75 8.16 -7.03 7.75
C TYR A 75 8.64 -6.17 6.57
N ALA A 76 8.93 -6.84 5.47
CA ALA A 76 9.11 -6.28 4.13
C ALA A 76 8.64 -7.31 3.10
N HIS A 77 8.63 -6.97 1.81
CA HIS A 77 8.43 -7.93 0.73
C HIS A 77 9.55 -7.84 -0.33
N TYR A 78 9.76 -8.93 -1.07
CA TYR A 78 10.79 -8.99 -2.10
C TYR A 78 10.21 -9.08 -3.51
N ASP A 79 8.92 -9.37 -3.66
CA ASP A 79 8.26 -9.26 -4.95
C ASP A 79 8.06 -7.79 -5.34
N VAL A 80 7.78 -7.56 -6.60
CA VAL A 80 7.70 -6.19 -7.14
C VAL A 80 6.63 -6.11 -8.23
N GLN A 81 6.09 -4.93 -8.44
CA GLN A 81 5.25 -4.63 -9.60
C GLN A 81 6.01 -4.81 -10.93
N PRO A 82 5.30 -5.17 -12.02
CA PRO A 82 5.89 -5.16 -13.36
C PRO A 82 6.52 -3.80 -13.71
N PRO A 83 7.57 -3.77 -14.55
CA PRO A 83 8.26 -2.53 -14.91
C PRO A 83 7.42 -1.62 -15.81
N LEU A 84 6.25 -2.06 -16.30
CA LEU A 84 5.42 -1.37 -17.28
C LEU A 84 6.16 -1.21 -18.62
N ASP A 85 6.14 -0.01 -19.20
CA ASP A 85 6.88 0.30 -20.43
C ASP A 85 8.38 0.50 -20.11
N GLU A 86 9.18 -0.52 -20.32
CA GLU A 86 10.63 -0.46 -20.07
C GLU A 86 11.33 0.63 -20.92
N ALA A 87 10.77 1.01 -22.06
CA ALA A 87 11.33 2.09 -22.89
C ALA A 87 11.14 3.49 -22.28
N ALA A 88 10.23 3.63 -21.35
CA ALA A 88 9.98 4.87 -20.62
C ALA A 88 10.89 5.05 -19.39
N TRP A 89 11.65 4.03 -19.01
CA TRP A 89 12.65 4.14 -17.94
C TRP A 89 13.90 4.88 -18.42
N HIS A 90 14.45 5.73 -17.57
CA HIS A 90 15.72 6.42 -17.82
C HIS A 90 16.94 5.47 -17.70
N THR A 91 16.80 4.42 -16.87
CA THR A 91 17.80 3.37 -16.62
C THR A 91 17.10 2.00 -16.66
N PRO A 92 17.80 0.88 -16.88
CA PRO A 92 17.17 -0.44 -16.85
C PRO A 92 16.48 -0.69 -15.49
N PRO A 93 15.21 -1.13 -15.48
CA PRO A 93 14.42 -1.23 -14.24
C PRO A 93 14.98 -2.24 -13.22
N PHE A 94 15.71 -3.26 -13.67
CA PHE A 94 16.30 -4.30 -12.81
C PHE A 94 17.83 -4.18 -12.71
N GLU A 95 18.35 -2.96 -12.86
CA GLU A 95 19.76 -2.64 -12.65
C GLU A 95 19.85 -1.36 -11.81
N LEU A 96 20.18 -1.51 -10.52
CA LEU A 96 20.24 -0.35 -9.61
C LEU A 96 21.27 0.68 -10.08
N THR A 97 20.80 1.85 -10.47
CA THR A 97 21.63 2.90 -11.08
C THR A 97 21.62 4.18 -10.25
N ASP A 98 22.81 4.78 -10.06
CA ASP A 98 22.93 6.08 -9.40
C ASP A 98 22.45 7.21 -10.32
N GLY A 99 21.45 7.96 -9.89
CA GLY A 99 20.98 9.15 -10.59
C GLY A 99 21.86 10.38 -10.35
N ALA A 100 21.82 11.32 -11.29
CA ALA A 100 22.52 12.60 -11.13
C ALA A 100 21.99 13.47 -9.98
N ASP A 101 20.79 13.19 -9.54
CA ASP A 101 20.10 13.79 -8.38
C ASP A 101 20.46 13.13 -7.04
N GLY A 102 21.27 12.06 -7.08
CA GLY A 102 21.73 11.30 -5.92
C GLY A 102 20.77 10.19 -5.48
N ARG A 103 19.68 9.95 -6.20
CA ARG A 103 18.76 8.83 -5.95
C ARG A 103 19.30 7.55 -6.58
N TRP A 104 18.85 6.40 -6.06
CA TRP A 104 19.11 5.08 -6.63
C TRP A 104 17.87 4.59 -7.36
N TYR A 105 17.97 4.43 -8.68
CA TYR A 105 16.87 4.03 -9.57
C TYR A 105 16.86 2.52 -9.78
N GLY A 106 15.69 1.92 -9.64
CA GLY A 106 15.44 0.50 -9.90
C GLY A 106 14.09 0.06 -9.38
N ARG A 107 13.45 -0.91 -10.03
CA ARG A 107 12.17 -1.48 -9.57
C ARG A 107 12.38 -2.23 -8.25
N GLY A 108 11.56 -1.92 -7.23
CA GLY A 108 11.71 -2.43 -5.88
C GLY A 108 12.70 -1.66 -5.01
N ALA A 109 13.33 -0.59 -5.55
CA ALA A 109 14.31 0.18 -4.78
C ALA A 109 13.71 0.87 -3.54
N ALA A 110 12.45 1.30 -3.63
CA ALA A 110 11.68 1.83 -2.49
C ALA A 110 10.64 0.83 -2.01
N ASP A 111 9.98 0.12 -2.93
CA ASP A 111 8.82 -0.73 -2.69
C ASP A 111 9.08 -2.18 -3.15
N CYS A 112 9.48 -3.07 -2.24
CA CYS A 112 9.86 -2.89 -0.84
C CYS A 112 11.26 -3.48 -0.53
N LYS A 113 12.08 -3.81 -1.57
CA LYS A 113 13.45 -4.35 -1.38
C LYS A 113 14.33 -3.38 -0.56
N GLY A 114 14.15 -2.06 -0.77
CA GLY A 114 14.80 -1.03 0.04
C GLY A 114 14.42 -1.12 1.52
N GLY A 115 13.16 -1.41 1.83
CA GLY A 115 12.68 -1.64 3.19
C GLY A 115 13.38 -2.82 3.87
N PHE A 116 13.56 -3.93 3.15
CA PHE A 116 14.35 -5.06 3.66
C PHE A 116 15.81 -4.67 3.95
N ILE A 117 16.45 -3.93 3.05
CA ILE A 117 17.84 -3.44 3.27
C ILE A 117 17.91 -2.46 4.45
N MET A 118 16.90 -1.61 4.64
CA MET A 118 16.75 -0.73 5.80
C MET A 118 16.77 -1.52 7.10
N HIS A 119 15.98 -2.58 7.21
CA HIS A 119 15.97 -3.48 8.38
C HIS A 119 17.34 -4.12 8.64
N LEU A 120 18.03 -4.61 7.61
CA LEU A 120 19.38 -5.17 7.77
C LEU A 120 20.38 -4.13 8.27
N LEU A 121 20.31 -2.90 7.77
CA LEU A 121 21.18 -1.80 8.24
C LEU A 121 20.91 -1.47 9.71
N ALA A 122 19.65 -1.37 10.12
CA ALA A 122 19.26 -1.09 11.49
C ALA A 122 19.81 -2.16 12.45
N LEU A 123 19.63 -3.44 12.12
CA LEU A 123 20.13 -4.56 12.92
C LEU A 123 21.64 -4.56 13.06
N ARG A 124 22.37 -4.27 11.98
CA ARG A 124 23.83 -4.14 12.01
C ARG A 124 24.26 -3.00 12.92
N ALA A 125 23.63 -1.83 12.78
CA ALA A 125 23.93 -0.67 13.60
C ALA A 125 23.73 -0.95 15.11
N VAL A 126 22.64 -1.64 15.46
CA VAL A 126 22.35 -2.03 16.86
C VAL A 126 23.43 -3.00 17.38
N ARG A 127 23.77 -4.03 16.61
CA ARG A 127 24.74 -5.06 17.01
C ARG A 127 26.16 -4.50 17.19
N GLU A 128 26.59 -3.63 16.30
CA GLU A 128 27.91 -2.96 16.38
C GLU A 128 28.02 -2.00 17.56
N ASN A 129 26.89 -1.50 18.06
CA ASN A 129 26.83 -0.50 19.13
C ASN A 129 26.32 -1.04 20.49
N GLY A 130 26.55 -2.25 20.83
CA GLY A 130 26.26 -2.78 22.19
C GLY A 130 25.38 -4.03 22.22
N GLY A 131 25.08 -4.60 21.07
CA GLY A 131 24.29 -5.81 20.94
C GLY A 131 22.79 -5.57 20.78
N LEU A 132 22.07 -6.63 20.47
CA LEU A 132 20.62 -6.59 20.22
C LEU A 132 19.87 -6.64 21.55
N PRO A 133 19.07 -5.62 21.90
CA PRO A 133 18.37 -5.56 23.19
C PRO A 133 16.98 -6.21 23.16
N VAL A 134 16.49 -6.61 21.98
CA VAL A 134 15.20 -7.25 21.74
C VAL A 134 15.38 -8.56 20.98
N SER A 135 14.42 -9.48 21.04
CA SER A 135 14.34 -10.56 20.07
C SER A 135 13.74 -10.03 18.76
N VAL A 136 14.26 -10.49 17.63
CA VAL A 136 13.73 -10.06 16.32
C VAL A 136 13.25 -11.26 15.53
N LYS A 137 12.02 -11.21 15.08
CA LYS A 137 11.53 -12.03 13.98
C LYS A 137 11.57 -11.19 12.70
N MET A 138 11.90 -11.81 11.59
CA MET A 138 11.79 -11.17 10.27
C MET A 138 10.96 -12.05 9.37
N ILE A 139 10.03 -11.43 8.66
CA ILE A 139 9.27 -12.07 7.58
C ILE A 139 9.36 -11.20 6.34
N VAL A 140 9.75 -11.79 5.22
CA VAL A 140 9.87 -11.11 3.93
C VAL A 140 8.98 -11.84 2.94
N GLU A 141 7.91 -11.19 2.53
CA GLU A 141 6.85 -11.76 1.70
C GLU A 141 7.25 -11.82 0.22
N GLY A 142 6.66 -12.74 -0.53
CA GLY A 142 6.95 -12.91 -1.95
C GLY A 142 5.76 -12.76 -2.89
N SER A 143 4.64 -12.20 -2.40
CA SER A 143 3.42 -12.00 -3.20
C SER A 143 2.54 -10.86 -2.71
N GLU A 144 3.10 -9.88 -1.99
CA GLU A 144 2.35 -8.72 -1.52
C GLU A 144 1.69 -7.99 -2.68
N GLU A 145 2.45 -7.70 -3.71
CA GLU A 145 2.06 -6.93 -4.89
C GLU A 145 0.97 -7.60 -5.75
N GLN A 146 0.74 -8.88 -5.56
CA GLN A 146 -0.35 -9.62 -6.19
C GLN A 146 -1.64 -9.59 -5.35
N GLY A 147 -1.55 -9.23 -4.06
CA GLY A 147 -2.68 -9.20 -3.16
C GLY A 147 -3.40 -10.55 -3.02
N THR A 148 -2.64 -11.65 -3.12
CA THR A 148 -3.20 -13.02 -3.08
C THR A 148 -3.61 -13.47 -1.68
N GLY A 149 -3.08 -12.80 -0.65
CA GLY A 149 -3.32 -13.16 0.76
C GLY A 149 -2.61 -14.46 1.17
N GLY A 150 -1.54 -14.81 0.49
CA GLY A 150 -0.78 -16.04 0.75
C GLY A 150 -0.17 -16.07 2.15
N LEU A 151 0.52 -15.00 2.54
CA LEU A 151 1.12 -14.88 3.87
C LEU A 151 0.07 -14.75 4.98
N GLU A 152 -1.02 -14.02 4.76
CA GLU A 152 -2.13 -13.92 5.73
C GLU A 152 -2.79 -15.29 5.97
N ALA A 153 -2.99 -16.08 4.92
CA ALA A 153 -3.54 -17.42 5.04
C ALA A 153 -2.58 -18.36 5.77
N TYR A 154 -1.27 -18.24 5.52
CA TYR A 154 -0.24 -18.99 6.23
C TYR A 154 -0.19 -18.60 7.71
N ALA A 155 -0.19 -17.30 8.04
CA ALA A 155 -0.17 -16.80 9.41
C ALA A 155 -1.39 -17.27 10.22
N ARG A 156 -2.58 -17.33 9.61
CA ARG A 156 -3.77 -17.90 10.27
C ARG A 156 -3.66 -19.39 10.57
N GLN A 157 -2.90 -20.15 9.78
CA GLN A 157 -2.63 -21.57 10.00
C GLN A 157 -1.52 -21.79 11.03
N HIS A 158 -0.60 -20.84 11.19
CA HIS A 158 0.56 -20.89 12.06
C HIS A 158 0.69 -19.63 12.93
N PRO A 159 -0.32 -19.33 13.77
CA PRO A 159 -0.37 -18.04 14.49
C PRO A 159 0.79 -17.84 15.48
N GLU A 160 1.44 -18.92 15.94
CA GLU A 160 2.59 -18.85 16.83
C GLU A 160 3.85 -18.30 16.16
N LEU A 161 3.94 -18.40 14.81
CA LEU A 161 5.16 -18.07 14.08
C LEU A 161 5.49 -16.57 14.15
N LEU A 162 4.49 -15.72 13.90
CA LEU A 162 4.68 -14.27 13.78
C LEU A 162 4.28 -13.50 15.06
N THR A 163 4.00 -14.20 16.17
CA THR A 163 3.71 -13.56 17.47
C THR A 163 4.86 -12.62 17.87
N ALA A 164 4.53 -11.37 18.20
CA ALA A 164 5.48 -10.36 18.63
C ALA A 164 4.78 -9.34 19.53
N ASP A 165 5.55 -8.56 20.30
CA ASP A 165 5.04 -7.46 21.12
C ASP A 165 4.84 -6.21 20.25
N THR A 166 5.70 -6.03 19.24
CA THR A 166 5.59 -4.95 18.24
C THR A 166 5.86 -5.50 16.85
N ILE A 167 5.10 -5.02 15.89
CA ILE A 167 5.24 -5.34 14.45
C ILE A 167 5.60 -4.06 13.71
N VAL A 168 6.75 -4.05 13.05
CA VAL A 168 7.20 -2.93 12.20
C VAL A 168 7.05 -3.34 10.74
N ILE A 169 6.12 -2.71 10.06
CA ILE A 169 5.88 -2.91 8.62
C ILE A 169 6.69 -1.87 7.88
N GLY A 170 7.76 -2.32 7.20
CA GLY A 170 8.70 -1.47 6.44
C GLY A 170 8.24 -1.16 5.02
N ASP A 171 6.93 -1.16 4.77
CA ASP A 171 6.28 -1.08 3.47
C ASP A 171 5.30 0.10 3.37
N ALA A 172 5.40 1.05 4.28
CA ALA A 172 4.54 2.22 4.27
C ALA A 172 5.21 3.42 3.59
N GLY A 173 4.40 4.44 3.33
CA GLY A 173 4.90 5.70 2.78
C GLY A 173 5.61 6.56 3.82
N ASN A 174 6.64 7.28 3.37
CA ASN A 174 7.09 8.51 3.99
C ASN A 174 6.45 9.68 3.24
N PHE A 175 6.08 10.73 3.95
CA PHE A 175 5.44 11.88 3.31
C PHE A 175 6.40 12.65 2.39
N ARG A 176 7.67 12.74 2.78
CA ARG A 176 8.75 13.44 2.04
C ARG A 176 10.12 13.10 2.62
N CYS A 177 11.12 12.99 1.76
CA CYS A 177 12.51 12.87 2.21
C CYS A 177 12.89 13.99 3.19
N GLY A 178 13.52 13.62 4.30
CA GLY A 178 13.98 14.56 5.32
C GLY A 178 12.89 15.01 6.31
N LEU A 179 11.69 14.45 6.24
CA LEU A 179 10.60 14.70 7.19
C LEU A 179 10.26 13.40 7.92
N PRO A 180 10.54 13.28 9.23
CA PRO A 180 10.26 12.06 9.97
C PRO A 180 8.74 11.81 10.03
N THR A 181 8.29 10.73 9.40
CA THR A 181 6.86 10.44 9.28
C THR A 181 6.57 8.99 9.65
N VAL A 182 5.44 8.78 10.32
CA VAL A 182 4.82 7.46 10.48
C VAL A 182 3.45 7.47 9.85
N THR A 183 3.05 6.35 9.25
CA THR A 183 1.68 6.16 8.79
C THR A 183 0.85 5.60 9.94
N ALA A 184 -0.18 6.33 10.38
CA ALA A 184 -1.03 5.90 11.50
C ALA A 184 -2.39 5.35 11.04
N SER A 185 -2.73 5.45 9.77
CA SER A 185 -3.97 4.89 9.26
C SER A 185 -3.89 4.48 7.80
N LEU A 186 -4.60 3.39 7.48
CA LEU A 186 -4.83 2.91 6.13
C LEU A 186 -6.32 2.96 5.84
N ARG A 187 -6.71 3.40 4.65
CA ARG A 187 -8.11 3.27 4.23
C ARG A 187 -8.39 1.85 3.79
N GLY A 188 -9.56 1.34 4.18
CA GLY A 188 -10.14 0.15 3.60
C GLY A 188 -10.57 0.40 2.16
N MET A 189 -11.06 -0.64 1.50
CA MET A 189 -11.56 -0.54 0.13
C MET A 189 -12.65 -1.55 -0.17
N THR A 190 -13.48 -1.23 -1.15
CA THR A 190 -14.25 -2.23 -1.88
C THR A 190 -14.16 -2.00 -3.38
N LEU A 191 -14.14 -3.09 -4.12
CA LEU A 191 -14.28 -3.12 -5.57
C LEU A 191 -15.68 -3.64 -5.90
N LEU A 192 -16.47 -2.80 -6.56
CA LEU A 192 -17.83 -3.15 -6.97
C LEU A 192 -17.95 -3.14 -8.49
N ARG A 193 -18.30 -4.29 -9.06
CA ARG A 193 -18.73 -4.38 -10.46
C ARG A 193 -20.19 -4.01 -10.53
N VAL A 194 -20.51 -3.06 -11.41
CA VAL A 194 -21.87 -2.59 -11.69
C VAL A 194 -22.21 -2.89 -13.14
N GLN A 195 -23.31 -3.60 -13.40
CA GLN A 195 -23.83 -3.82 -14.74
C GLN A 195 -25.24 -3.26 -14.85
N VAL A 196 -25.50 -2.56 -15.95
CA VAL A 196 -26.82 -1.98 -16.29
C VAL A 196 -27.30 -2.58 -17.60
N ASP A 197 -28.51 -3.12 -17.60
CA ASP A 197 -29.17 -3.71 -18.77
C ASP A 197 -30.49 -3.01 -19.05
N THR A 198 -30.72 -2.67 -20.32
CA THR A 198 -31.91 -1.91 -20.75
C THR A 198 -32.67 -2.55 -21.89
N LEU A 199 -32.01 -3.35 -22.74
CA LEU A 199 -32.58 -3.92 -23.98
C LEU A 199 -32.13 -5.40 -24.08
N GLU A 200 -32.83 -6.18 -24.92
CA GLU A 200 -32.45 -7.57 -25.22
C GLU A 200 -31.25 -7.66 -26.17
N GLY A 201 -30.97 -6.58 -26.92
CA GLY A 201 -29.85 -6.49 -27.87
C GLY A 201 -29.63 -5.06 -28.33
N ASN A 202 -28.45 -4.78 -28.88
CA ASN A 202 -28.13 -3.46 -29.42
C ASN A 202 -29.05 -3.07 -30.58
N LEU A 203 -29.44 -1.80 -30.66
CA LEU A 203 -30.34 -1.27 -31.67
C LEU A 203 -29.66 -0.18 -32.51
N HIS A 204 -30.10 0.02 -33.73
CA HIS A 204 -29.61 1.11 -34.60
C HIS A 204 -30.00 2.47 -34.00
N SER A 205 -29.03 3.32 -33.68
CA SER A 205 -29.28 4.61 -33.01
C SER A 205 -30.07 5.59 -33.82
N GLY A 206 -29.98 5.56 -35.16
CA GLY A 206 -30.77 6.42 -36.06
C GLY A 206 -32.24 6.02 -36.14
N LEU A 207 -32.61 4.78 -35.78
CA LEU A 207 -33.99 4.31 -35.78
C LEU A 207 -34.65 4.35 -34.41
N PHE A 208 -33.87 4.09 -33.34
CA PHE A 208 -34.41 3.91 -32.02
C PHE A 208 -33.82 4.90 -30.98
N GLY A 209 -32.76 5.63 -31.35
CA GLY A 209 -32.13 6.63 -30.47
C GLY A 209 -33.10 7.76 -30.12
N GLY A 210 -32.99 8.28 -28.89
CA GLY A 210 -33.88 9.30 -28.35
C GLY A 210 -35.12 8.74 -27.63
N ALA A 211 -35.50 7.47 -27.90
CA ALA A 211 -36.60 6.79 -27.21
C ALA A 211 -36.18 5.51 -26.50
N ALA A 212 -35.38 4.66 -27.15
CA ALA A 212 -34.85 3.45 -26.51
C ALA A 212 -33.85 3.82 -25.39
N PRO A 213 -33.99 3.23 -24.18
CA PRO A 213 -33.07 3.50 -23.08
C PRO A 213 -31.69 2.89 -23.40
N ASP A 214 -30.68 3.73 -23.36
CA ASP A 214 -29.28 3.35 -23.62
C ASP A 214 -28.59 2.95 -22.28
N ALA A 215 -28.11 1.72 -22.22
CA ALA A 215 -27.48 1.20 -21.00
C ALA A 215 -26.21 1.96 -20.62
N LEU A 216 -25.40 2.39 -21.60
CA LEU A 216 -24.20 3.19 -21.34
C LEU A 216 -24.56 4.57 -20.76
N ALA A 217 -25.58 5.23 -21.33
CA ALA A 217 -26.06 6.50 -20.80
C ALA A 217 -26.65 6.34 -19.38
N ALA A 218 -27.35 5.23 -19.10
CA ALA A 218 -27.85 4.92 -17.77
C ALA A 218 -26.69 4.70 -16.76
N LEU A 219 -25.69 3.92 -17.14
CA LEU A 219 -24.50 3.67 -16.33
C LEU A 219 -23.74 4.97 -16.02
N LEU A 220 -23.49 5.82 -17.02
CA LEU A 220 -22.80 7.10 -16.82
C LEU A 220 -23.53 8.01 -15.84
N ARG A 221 -24.86 8.07 -15.90
CA ARG A 221 -25.67 8.85 -14.93
C ARG A 221 -25.61 8.25 -13.52
N THR A 222 -25.61 6.94 -13.39
CA THR A 222 -25.44 6.26 -12.11
C THR A 222 -24.05 6.52 -11.51
N LEU A 223 -23.00 6.49 -12.32
CA LEU A 223 -21.65 6.81 -11.86
C LEU A 223 -21.48 8.29 -11.49
N ASP A 224 -22.14 9.19 -12.23
CA ASP A 224 -22.14 10.64 -11.93
C ASP A 224 -22.79 10.96 -10.59
N SER A 225 -23.82 10.20 -10.17
CA SER A 225 -24.48 10.39 -8.87
C SER A 225 -23.57 10.13 -7.66
N LEU A 226 -22.45 9.43 -7.85
CA LEU A 226 -21.47 9.17 -6.82
C LEU A 226 -20.56 10.39 -6.51
N ARG A 227 -20.80 11.52 -7.17
CA ARG A 227 -20.08 12.78 -6.94
C ARG A 227 -21.04 13.97 -6.95
N ASP A 228 -20.76 14.96 -6.11
CA ASP A 228 -21.43 16.25 -6.18
C ASP A 228 -20.81 17.17 -7.25
N ALA A 229 -21.35 18.37 -7.37
CA ALA A 229 -20.88 19.36 -8.34
C ALA A 229 -19.43 19.82 -8.10
N GLU A 230 -18.96 19.74 -6.88
CA GLU A 230 -17.58 20.06 -6.45
C GLU A 230 -16.64 18.86 -6.64
N GLY A 231 -17.17 17.65 -6.88
CA GLY A 231 -16.41 16.42 -7.06
C GLY A 231 -16.14 15.64 -5.76
N ASN A 232 -16.81 15.98 -4.66
CA ASN A 232 -16.77 15.15 -3.45
C ASN A 232 -17.48 13.81 -3.70
N THR A 233 -17.00 12.76 -3.06
CA THR A 233 -17.70 11.47 -3.06
C THR A 233 -19.01 11.58 -2.29
N VAL A 234 -20.09 11.16 -2.92
CA VAL A 234 -21.44 11.10 -2.35
C VAL A 234 -21.97 9.67 -2.46
N VAL A 235 -22.22 9.04 -1.33
CA VAL A 235 -22.94 7.77 -1.22
C VAL A 235 -24.01 7.96 -0.16
N ASP A 236 -25.27 7.73 -0.51
CA ASP A 236 -26.39 7.99 0.39
C ASP A 236 -26.24 7.27 1.73
N GLY A 237 -26.26 8.02 2.82
CA GLY A 237 -26.09 7.51 4.17
C GLY A 237 -24.65 7.23 4.61
N LEU A 238 -23.65 7.40 3.74
CA LEU A 238 -22.24 7.28 4.10
C LEU A 238 -21.69 8.66 4.50
N ALA A 239 -21.12 8.77 5.72
CA ALA A 239 -20.51 10.00 6.19
C ALA A 239 -19.27 10.36 5.34
N ALA A 240 -19.15 11.65 4.96
CA ALA A 240 -18.09 12.16 4.10
C ALA A 240 -17.53 13.52 4.55
N ASP A 241 -17.71 13.88 5.83
CA ASP A 241 -17.36 15.18 6.39
C ASP A 241 -16.26 15.14 7.47
N ALA A 242 -15.68 13.95 7.69
CA ALA A 242 -14.61 13.76 8.64
C ALA A 242 -13.37 14.60 8.31
N ARG A 243 -12.61 14.94 9.37
CA ARG A 243 -11.36 15.70 9.28
C ARG A 243 -10.19 14.85 9.73
N TRP A 244 -9.07 15.04 9.07
CA TRP A 244 -7.82 14.45 9.47
C TRP A 244 -7.16 15.27 10.59
N GLU A 245 -6.75 14.59 11.66
CA GLU A 245 -6.17 15.26 12.84
C GLU A 245 -4.62 15.27 12.84
N GLY A 246 -3.99 14.52 11.93
CA GLY A 246 -2.53 14.49 11.80
C GLY A 246 -1.98 15.64 10.95
N MET A 247 -0.84 15.41 10.33
CA MET A 247 -0.18 16.42 9.50
C MET A 247 -1.08 16.88 8.33
N GLY A 248 -0.98 18.15 7.97
CA GLY A 248 -1.66 18.68 6.80
C GLY A 248 -0.95 18.30 5.49
N TYR A 249 -1.70 18.28 4.37
CA TYR A 249 -1.13 18.19 3.03
C TYR A 249 -1.44 19.49 2.28
N PRO A 250 -0.49 20.43 2.16
CA PRO A 250 -0.70 21.68 1.43
C PRO A 250 -1.11 21.43 -0.01
N GLU A 251 -2.04 22.20 -0.54
CA GLU A 251 -2.56 22.00 -1.90
C GLU A 251 -1.46 22.12 -2.97
N GLU A 252 -0.54 23.07 -2.80
CA GLU A 252 0.57 23.26 -3.73
C GLU A 252 1.52 22.04 -3.79
N ASP A 253 1.78 21.45 -2.61
CA ASP A 253 2.58 20.22 -2.52
C ASP A 253 1.86 19.07 -3.20
N PHE A 254 0.58 18.86 -2.90
CA PHE A 254 -0.22 17.82 -3.53
C PHE A 254 -0.28 17.98 -5.06
N ARG A 255 -0.47 19.20 -5.57
CA ARG A 255 -0.48 19.45 -7.01
C ARG A 255 0.83 19.06 -7.69
N ARG A 256 1.96 19.38 -7.05
CA ARG A 256 3.29 18.99 -7.53
C ARG A 256 3.44 17.46 -7.50
N ASP A 257 3.15 16.84 -6.37
CA ASP A 257 3.37 15.42 -6.11
C ASP A 257 2.45 14.53 -6.98
N ALA A 258 1.19 14.95 -7.17
CA ALA A 258 0.22 14.31 -8.06
C ALA A 258 0.36 14.71 -9.54
N LYS A 259 1.33 15.56 -9.88
CA LYS A 259 1.58 16.06 -11.25
C LYS A 259 0.32 16.64 -11.91
N VAL A 260 -0.49 17.39 -11.14
CA VAL A 260 -1.73 18.00 -11.65
C VAL A 260 -1.38 19.05 -12.69
N LEU A 261 -2.02 18.97 -13.86
CA LEU A 261 -1.79 19.90 -14.97
C LEU A 261 -2.15 21.35 -14.58
N ASP A 262 -1.42 22.31 -15.13
CA ASP A 262 -1.68 23.73 -14.93
C ASP A 262 -3.12 24.10 -15.31
N GLY A 263 -3.79 24.87 -14.44
CA GLY A 263 -5.16 25.33 -14.65
C GLY A 263 -6.25 24.29 -14.32
N VAL A 264 -5.89 23.03 -14.01
CA VAL A 264 -6.85 22.02 -13.56
C VAL A 264 -7.09 22.17 -12.06
N GLY A 265 -8.34 22.29 -11.63
CA GLY A 265 -8.74 22.32 -10.22
C GLY A 265 -8.64 20.93 -9.57
N LEU A 266 -8.44 20.89 -8.25
CA LEU A 266 -8.59 19.65 -7.49
C LEU A 266 -10.07 19.31 -7.32
N SER A 267 -10.40 18.02 -7.31
CA SER A 267 -11.76 17.56 -7.04
C SER A 267 -12.07 17.58 -5.54
N GLY A 268 -13.29 17.96 -5.19
CA GLY A 268 -13.80 18.02 -3.82
C GLY A 268 -13.35 19.24 -3.04
N GLY A 269 -14.02 19.49 -1.91
CA GLY A 269 -13.80 20.61 -1.03
C GLY A 269 -13.06 20.24 0.27
N GLY A 270 -12.55 21.25 0.97
CA GLY A 270 -11.84 21.09 2.25
C GLY A 270 -10.36 20.77 2.08
N ALA A 271 -9.69 20.41 3.17
CA ALA A 271 -8.27 20.12 3.17
C ALA A 271 -7.94 18.86 2.33
N VAL A 272 -6.79 18.84 1.67
CA VAL A 272 -6.34 17.68 0.90
C VAL A 272 -6.21 16.44 1.79
N ALA A 273 -5.65 16.60 2.99
CA ALA A 273 -5.50 15.53 3.97
C ALA A 273 -6.85 14.89 4.36
N ASP A 274 -7.91 15.69 4.53
CA ASP A 274 -9.26 15.19 4.81
C ASP A 274 -9.75 14.27 3.68
N ARG A 275 -9.61 14.72 2.43
CA ARG A 275 -10.06 13.99 1.24
C ARG A 275 -9.29 12.71 1.01
N LEU A 276 -7.99 12.69 1.34
CA LEU A 276 -7.11 11.55 1.12
C LEU A 276 -7.19 10.51 2.23
N TRP A 277 -7.34 10.93 3.49
CA TRP A 277 -7.11 10.05 4.63
C TRP A 277 -8.32 9.85 5.54
N ALA A 278 -9.22 10.85 5.63
CA ALA A 278 -10.35 10.81 6.55
C ALA A 278 -11.73 10.60 5.89
N ARG A 279 -11.84 10.76 4.56
CA ARG A 279 -13.13 10.69 3.85
C ARG A 279 -13.18 9.54 2.86
N PRO A 280 -14.39 9.04 2.52
CA PRO A 280 -14.54 8.08 1.43
C PRO A 280 -14.15 8.71 0.09
N ALA A 281 -13.62 7.88 -0.82
CA ALA A 281 -13.28 8.34 -2.16
C ALA A 281 -13.65 7.27 -3.20
N VAL A 282 -14.52 7.65 -4.15
CA VAL A 282 -14.90 6.79 -5.28
C VAL A 282 -13.99 7.05 -6.47
N THR A 283 -13.54 5.98 -7.10
CA THR A 283 -12.82 6.02 -8.39
C THR A 283 -13.44 5.01 -9.34
N VAL A 284 -13.71 5.41 -10.58
CA VAL A 284 -14.08 4.49 -11.66
C VAL A 284 -12.79 3.92 -12.23
N LEU A 285 -12.59 2.62 -12.08
CA LEU A 285 -11.37 1.93 -12.52
C LEU A 285 -11.46 1.49 -13.98
N GLY A 286 -12.66 1.21 -14.46
CA GLY A 286 -12.88 0.80 -15.82
C GLY A 286 -14.35 0.84 -16.22
N ILE A 287 -14.59 1.04 -17.51
CA ILE A 287 -15.92 0.97 -18.11
C ILE A 287 -15.82 0.15 -19.39
N ASP A 288 -16.65 -0.88 -19.52
CA ASP A 288 -16.80 -1.60 -20.78
C ASP A 288 -17.72 -0.80 -21.70
N CYS A 289 -17.13 -0.14 -22.66
CA CYS A 289 -17.81 0.58 -23.73
C CYS A 289 -17.09 0.33 -25.06
N PRO A 290 -17.74 0.49 -26.21
CA PRO A 290 -17.08 0.38 -27.48
C PRO A 290 -15.93 1.39 -27.61
N PRO A 291 -14.78 1.00 -28.18
CA PRO A 291 -13.72 1.95 -28.46
C PRO A 291 -14.18 2.97 -29.51
N VAL A 292 -13.68 4.20 -29.42
CA VAL A 292 -14.02 5.27 -30.38
C VAL A 292 -13.71 4.87 -31.82
N VAL A 293 -12.52 4.23 -32.01
CA VAL A 293 -12.13 3.71 -33.34
C VAL A 293 -12.92 2.43 -33.61
N GLY A 294 -13.72 2.41 -34.68
CA GLY A 294 -14.59 1.30 -35.04
C GLY A 294 -15.97 1.31 -34.35
N ALA A 295 -16.31 2.38 -33.61
CA ALA A 295 -17.63 2.54 -33.03
C ALA A 295 -18.71 2.57 -34.15
N THR A 296 -19.83 1.92 -33.88
CA THR A 296 -21.00 1.87 -34.76
C THR A 296 -22.16 2.72 -34.20
N PRO A 297 -23.07 3.27 -35.02
CA PRO A 297 -24.21 4.01 -34.52
C PRO A 297 -25.23 3.10 -33.84
N SER A 298 -24.99 2.77 -32.58
CA SER A 298 -25.75 1.82 -31.76
C SER A 298 -26.29 2.45 -30.49
N VAL A 299 -27.48 2.02 -30.05
CA VAL A 299 -27.97 2.13 -28.67
C VAL A 299 -27.55 0.84 -27.95
N HIS A 300 -26.81 0.93 -26.85
CA HIS A 300 -26.28 -0.23 -26.19
C HIS A 300 -27.28 -0.87 -25.23
N ALA A 301 -27.38 -2.20 -25.32
CA ALA A 301 -28.31 -2.99 -24.51
C ALA A 301 -27.80 -3.22 -23.09
N SER A 302 -26.49 -3.29 -22.92
CA SER A 302 -25.80 -3.55 -21.66
C SER A 302 -24.53 -2.70 -21.57
N ALA A 303 -24.17 -2.26 -20.35
CA ALA A 303 -22.92 -1.60 -20.04
C ALA A 303 -22.50 -1.96 -18.60
N ARG A 304 -21.20 -2.00 -18.34
CA ARG A 304 -20.71 -2.28 -16.99
C ARG A 304 -19.49 -1.44 -16.64
N ALA A 305 -19.30 -1.24 -15.33
CA ALA A 305 -18.12 -0.57 -14.78
C ALA A 305 -17.56 -1.33 -13.58
N LEU A 306 -16.28 -1.08 -13.30
CA LEU A 306 -15.65 -1.43 -12.05
C LEU A 306 -15.37 -0.13 -11.32
N ILE A 307 -15.90 -0.02 -10.09
CA ILE A 307 -15.67 1.12 -9.20
C ILE A 307 -14.92 0.68 -7.94
N SER A 308 -14.07 1.55 -7.44
CA SER A 308 -13.41 1.41 -6.14
C SER A 308 -13.96 2.47 -5.21
N LEU A 309 -14.40 2.06 -4.02
CA LEU A 309 -14.68 2.96 -2.90
C LEU A 309 -13.58 2.77 -1.86
N ARG A 310 -12.80 3.81 -1.60
CA ARG A 310 -11.91 3.87 -0.45
C ARG A 310 -12.72 4.23 0.79
N ILE A 311 -12.54 3.47 1.86
CA ILE A 311 -13.34 3.51 3.08
C ILE A 311 -12.44 4.01 4.22
N PRO A 312 -12.78 5.17 4.85
CA PRO A 312 -11.93 5.74 5.90
C PRO A 312 -11.96 4.90 7.18
N PRO A 313 -10.92 5.02 8.04
CA PRO A 313 -10.92 4.42 9.36
C PRO A 313 -12.18 4.77 10.17
N GLY A 314 -12.60 3.83 11.03
CA GLY A 314 -13.81 3.99 11.84
C GLY A 314 -15.13 3.73 11.11
N THR A 315 -15.07 3.41 9.81
CA THR A 315 -16.25 3.07 9.01
C THR A 315 -16.33 1.54 8.84
N ASP A 316 -17.49 0.96 9.14
CA ASP A 316 -17.77 -0.45 8.89
C ASP A 316 -17.81 -0.72 7.39
N VAL A 317 -16.96 -1.64 6.92
CA VAL A 317 -16.80 -1.95 5.49
C VAL A 317 -18.05 -2.60 4.91
N GLU A 318 -18.68 -3.53 5.62
CA GLU A 318 -19.91 -4.20 5.15
C GLU A 318 -21.04 -3.19 5.02
N LYS A 319 -21.14 -2.27 5.99
CA LYS A 319 -22.12 -1.19 5.94
C LYS A 319 -21.85 -0.22 4.79
N ALA A 320 -20.61 0.14 4.53
CA ALA A 320 -20.24 1.00 3.40
C ALA A 320 -20.57 0.34 2.06
N ILE A 321 -20.36 -0.98 1.93
CA ILE A 321 -20.74 -1.77 0.76
C ILE A 321 -22.25 -1.76 0.57
N GLU A 322 -23.03 -2.05 1.63
CA GLU A 322 -24.50 -2.01 1.58
C GLU A 322 -25.01 -0.64 1.08
N LEU A 323 -24.46 0.45 1.64
CA LEU A 323 -24.85 1.80 1.25
C LEU A 323 -24.47 2.11 -0.21
N LEU A 324 -23.28 1.69 -0.66
CA LEU A 324 -22.85 1.88 -2.04
C LEU A 324 -23.76 1.12 -3.03
N VAL A 325 -24.11 -0.13 -2.72
CA VAL A 325 -25.03 -0.93 -3.53
C VAL A 325 -26.42 -0.27 -3.58
N ALA A 326 -26.96 0.12 -2.43
CA ALA A 326 -28.27 0.79 -2.36
C ALA A 326 -28.27 2.12 -3.12
N HIS A 327 -27.18 2.90 -3.04
CA HIS A 327 -27.03 4.12 -3.81
C HIS A 327 -27.07 3.85 -5.32
N VAL A 328 -26.29 2.90 -5.81
CA VAL A 328 -26.25 2.50 -7.23
C VAL A 328 -27.64 2.06 -7.70
N GLU A 329 -28.34 1.22 -6.92
CA GLU A 329 -29.66 0.70 -7.24
C GLU A 329 -30.73 1.81 -7.30
N SER A 330 -30.66 2.79 -6.39
CA SER A 330 -31.64 3.87 -6.31
C SER A 330 -31.43 4.98 -7.34
N HIS A 331 -30.21 5.13 -7.87
CA HIS A 331 -29.86 6.19 -8.81
C HIS A 331 -29.82 5.75 -10.29
N VAL A 332 -30.04 4.45 -10.57
CA VAL A 332 -30.14 4.00 -11.94
C VAL A 332 -31.39 4.61 -12.62
N PRO A 333 -31.25 5.34 -13.74
CA PRO A 333 -32.38 5.98 -14.37
C PRO A 333 -33.27 4.99 -15.15
N TRP A 334 -34.49 5.42 -15.48
CA TRP A 334 -35.44 4.74 -16.37
C TRP A 334 -35.82 3.35 -15.90
N GLN A 335 -35.67 3.01 -14.62
CA GLN A 335 -35.91 1.68 -14.08
C GLN A 335 -35.11 0.60 -14.83
N ALA A 336 -33.93 0.95 -15.33
CA ALA A 336 -33.02 0.01 -15.95
C ALA A 336 -32.68 -1.11 -14.94
N ARG A 337 -32.41 -2.29 -15.42
CA ARG A 337 -31.99 -3.39 -14.58
C ARG A 337 -30.53 -3.15 -14.18
N VAL A 338 -30.27 -3.19 -12.89
CA VAL A 338 -28.90 -3.09 -12.36
C VAL A 338 -28.58 -4.37 -11.59
N SER A 339 -27.36 -4.85 -11.74
CA SER A 339 -26.77 -5.89 -10.92
C SER A 339 -25.41 -5.45 -10.43
N THR A 340 -25.08 -5.87 -9.20
CA THR A 340 -23.84 -5.51 -8.54
C THR A 340 -23.13 -6.76 -8.03
N GLU A 341 -21.80 -6.75 -8.04
CA GLU A 341 -20.97 -7.83 -7.53
C GLU A 341 -19.76 -7.23 -6.82
N VAL A 342 -19.56 -7.58 -5.57
CA VAL A 342 -18.35 -7.23 -4.81
C VAL A 342 -17.24 -8.18 -5.25
N VAL A 343 -16.22 -7.64 -5.91
CA VAL A 343 -15.08 -8.44 -6.42
C VAL A 343 -13.82 -8.31 -5.56
N GLY A 344 -13.83 -7.42 -4.58
CA GLY A 344 -12.74 -7.27 -3.62
C GLY A 344 -13.14 -6.37 -2.47
N LYS A 345 -12.60 -6.64 -1.29
CA LYS A 345 -12.74 -5.78 -0.11
C LYS A 345 -11.54 -5.90 0.82
N GLY A 346 -11.23 -4.81 1.54
CA GLY A 346 -10.19 -4.73 2.55
C GLY A 346 -10.63 -3.80 3.69
N GLN A 347 -10.25 -4.16 4.91
CA GLN A 347 -10.58 -3.37 6.10
C GLN A 347 -9.69 -2.12 6.18
N PRO A 348 -10.15 -1.02 6.78
CA PRO A 348 -9.29 0.08 7.20
C PRO A 348 -8.49 -0.31 8.45
N PHE A 349 -7.40 0.39 8.69
CA PHE A 349 -6.57 0.22 9.89
C PHE A 349 -6.32 1.58 10.53
N THR A 350 -6.23 1.61 11.86
CA THR A 350 -5.80 2.78 12.64
C THR A 350 -4.91 2.31 13.78
N ALA A 351 -3.71 2.85 13.84
CA ALA A 351 -2.77 2.57 14.90
C ALA A 351 -3.06 3.40 16.16
N ASP A 352 -2.73 2.87 17.33
CA ASP A 352 -2.68 3.63 18.58
C ASP A 352 -1.36 4.40 18.67
N THR A 353 -1.40 5.66 18.26
CA THR A 353 -0.23 6.56 18.30
C THR A 353 0.19 6.98 19.71
N SER A 354 -0.55 6.61 20.75
CA SER A 354 -0.21 6.86 22.14
C SER A 354 0.57 5.71 22.80
N SER A 355 0.75 4.61 22.09
CA SER A 355 1.38 3.40 22.58
C SER A 355 2.88 3.56 22.87
N PRO A 356 3.48 2.69 23.71
CA PRO A 356 4.92 2.69 23.98
C PRO A 356 5.79 2.58 22.73
N ALA A 357 5.41 1.75 21.73
CA ALA A 357 6.17 1.62 20.50
C ALA A 357 6.16 2.91 19.67
N TYR A 358 5.01 3.59 19.59
CA TYR A 358 4.94 4.90 18.91
C TYR A 358 5.76 5.96 19.64
N THR A 359 5.75 5.96 20.99
CA THR A 359 6.58 6.88 21.79
C THR A 359 8.07 6.65 21.55
N ALA A 360 8.51 5.38 21.53
CA ALA A 360 9.88 5.02 21.23
C ALA A 360 10.28 5.41 19.79
N MET A 361 9.39 5.15 18.82
CA MET A 361 9.63 5.51 17.41
C MET A 361 9.70 7.03 17.22
N ALA A 362 8.85 7.80 17.90
CA ALA A 362 8.89 9.26 17.84
C ALA A 362 10.23 9.83 18.33
N ALA A 363 10.74 9.32 19.44
CA ALA A 363 12.05 9.71 19.95
C ALA A 363 13.21 9.29 19.02
N ALA A 364 13.12 8.11 18.44
CA ALA A 364 14.08 7.58 17.49
C ALA A 364 14.12 8.40 16.19
N LEU A 365 12.96 8.67 15.59
CA LEU A 365 12.81 9.51 14.40
C LEU A 365 13.31 10.92 14.66
N SER A 366 12.92 11.54 15.78
CA SER A 366 13.43 12.88 16.12
C SER A 366 14.94 12.92 16.18
N THR A 367 15.57 11.91 16.77
CA THR A 367 17.05 11.83 16.85
C THR A 367 17.68 11.63 15.46
N ALA A 368 17.13 10.73 14.64
CA ALA A 368 17.65 10.43 13.31
C ALA A 368 17.47 11.60 12.31
N TYR A 369 16.50 12.48 12.57
CA TYR A 369 16.17 13.64 11.73
C TYR A 369 16.52 14.98 12.39
N ASP A 370 17.66 15.03 13.09
CA ASP A 370 18.26 16.26 13.62
C ASP A 370 17.33 17.06 14.56
N GLY A 371 16.50 16.38 15.34
CA GLY A 371 15.60 16.99 16.33
C GLY A 371 14.23 17.41 15.78
N GLN A 372 13.89 17.04 14.54
CA GLN A 372 12.57 17.28 14.00
C GLN A 372 11.52 16.38 14.68
N GLU A 373 10.34 16.92 14.92
CA GLU A 373 9.23 16.15 15.48
C GLU A 373 8.64 15.18 14.46
N MET A 374 8.35 13.96 14.91
CA MET A 374 7.64 12.96 14.11
C MET A 374 6.28 13.48 13.66
N GLN A 375 6.01 13.36 12.38
CA GLN A 375 4.73 13.67 11.77
C GLN A 375 3.88 12.40 11.64
N VAL A 376 2.56 12.57 11.79
CA VAL A 376 1.59 11.48 11.63
C VAL A 376 0.81 11.70 10.34
N ALA A 377 0.97 10.80 9.40
CA ALA A 377 0.26 10.78 8.12
C ALA A 377 -0.76 9.64 8.06
N GLY A 378 -1.72 9.76 7.16
CA GLY A 378 -2.54 8.65 6.70
C GLY A 378 -2.06 8.15 5.35
N MET A 379 -2.47 6.95 4.96
CA MET A 379 -2.24 6.42 3.62
C MET A 379 -3.58 6.05 2.97
N GLY A 380 -3.70 6.39 1.70
CA GLY A 380 -4.92 6.10 0.93
C GLY A 380 -5.04 4.65 0.48
N GLY A 381 -3.95 3.90 0.51
CA GLY A 381 -3.88 2.47 0.23
C GLY A 381 -4.29 1.62 1.44
N SER A 382 -4.46 0.33 1.22
CA SER A 382 -4.60 -0.66 2.27
C SER A 382 -3.47 -1.67 2.13
N ILE A 383 -2.93 -2.12 3.26
CA ILE A 383 -1.99 -3.24 3.34
C ILE A 383 -2.78 -4.38 3.98
N PRO A 384 -3.25 -5.37 3.20
CA PRO A 384 -4.13 -6.44 3.72
C PRO A 384 -3.51 -7.20 4.88
N LEU A 385 -2.20 -7.44 4.83
CA LEU A 385 -1.45 -8.10 5.88
C LEU A 385 -1.53 -7.34 7.21
N CYS A 386 -1.49 -6.00 7.21
CA CYS A 386 -1.60 -5.18 8.40
C CYS A 386 -2.88 -5.53 9.19
N ASN A 387 -4.03 -5.59 8.50
CA ASN A 387 -5.29 -5.97 9.12
C ASN A 387 -5.32 -7.43 9.59
N ALA A 388 -4.66 -8.33 8.86
CA ALA A 388 -4.58 -9.73 9.26
C ALA A 388 -3.73 -9.91 10.53
N LEU A 389 -2.62 -9.18 10.64
CA LEU A 389 -1.75 -9.20 11.83
C LEU A 389 -2.43 -8.56 13.04
N ASP A 390 -3.11 -7.41 12.85
CA ASP A 390 -3.91 -6.77 13.90
C ASP A 390 -4.99 -7.71 14.48
N ALA A 391 -5.70 -8.42 13.60
CA ALA A 391 -6.71 -9.39 14.02
C ALA A 391 -6.13 -10.64 14.69
N LEU A 392 -4.94 -11.10 14.28
CA LEU A 392 -4.28 -12.29 14.83
C LEU A 392 -3.55 -11.99 16.14
N TYR A 393 -3.01 -10.79 16.28
CA TYR A 393 -2.17 -10.36 17.40
C TYR A 393 -2.69 -9.05 18.00
N PRO A 394 -3.88 -9.05 18.61
CA PRO A 394 -4.54 -7.81 19.06
C PRO A 394 -3.80 -7.08 20.19
N ASP A 395 -2.86 -7.75 20.83
CA ASP A 395 -2.00 -7.18 21.89
C ASP A 395 -0.69 -6.61 21.31
N ALA A 396 -0.38 -6.84 20.05
CA ALA A 396 0.81 -6.33 19.39
C ALA A 396 0.62 -4.89 18.90
N GLU A 397 1.61 -4.04 19.11
CA GLU A 397 1.62 -2.69 18.56
C GLU A 397 2.11 -2.70 17.10
N ILE A 398 1.38 -2.10 16.16
CA ILE A 398 1.75 -2.06 14.75
C ILE A 398 2.26 -0.68 14.36
N LEU A 399 3.50 -0.62 13.90
CA LEU A 399 4.15 0.56 13.34
C LEU A 399 4.26 0.44 11.82
N LEU A 400 3.83 1.47 11.10
CA LEU A 400 3.95 1.58 9.65
C LEU A 400 4.98 2.65 9.30
N ILE A 401 6.11 2.23 8.77
CA ILE A 401 7.21 3.09 8.31
C ILE A 401 7.66 2.64 6.91
N GLY A 402 8.46 3.43 6.23
CA GLY A 402 9.02 2.98 4.95
C GLY A 402 9.70 4.10 4.18
N LEU A 403 10.02 3.81 2.93
CA LEU A 403 10.85 4.65 2.06
C LEU A 403 10.06 5.25 0.88
N SER A 404 8.77 4.91 0.76
CA SER A 404 7.93 5.28 -0.37
C SER A 404 7.39 6.70 -0.20
N GLU A 405 8.07 7.69 -0.77
CA GLU A 405 7.64 9.08 -0.80
C GLU A 405 7.28 9.51 -2.25
N PRO A 406 6.64 10.67 -2.49
CA PRO A 406 6.11 11.01 -3.82
C PRO A 406 7.12 10.97 -4.97
N GLU A 407 8.40 11.30 -4.73
CA GLU A 407 9.44 11.24 -5.76
C GLU A 407 9.96 9.82 -6.01
N ALA A 408 9.68 8.87 -5.09
CA ALA A 408 10.03 7.46 -5.26
C ALA A 408 9.32 6.83 -6.47
N GLN A 409 8.16 7.33 -6.85
CA GLN A 409 7.38 6.87 -8.00
C GLN A 409 7.12 5.35 -7.98
N ILE A 410 6.79 4.81 -6.80
CA ILE A 410 6.42 3.39 -6.68
C ILE A 410 5.29 3.04 -7.67
N HIS A 411 5.26 1.80 -8.17
CA HIS A 411 4.32 1.30 -9.17
C HIS A 411 4.35 2.03 -10.54
N ALA A 412 5.24 3.01 -10.72
CA ALA A 412 5.43 3.72 -11.98
C ALA A 412 6.79 3.41 -12.60
N VAL A 413 7.07 3.97 -13.77
CA VAL A 413 8.40 3.96 -14.37
C VAL A 413 9.34 4.89 -13.59
N ASN A 414 10.63 4.58 -13.59
CA ASN A 414 11.66 5.36 -12.88
C ASN A 414 11.50 5.35 -11.35
N GLU A 415 11.03 4.25 -10.78
CA GLU A 415 11.07 4.05 -9.34
C GLU A 415 12.48 4.24 -8.80
N SER A 416 12.58 4.88 -7.63
CA SER A 416 13.88 5.19 -7.01
C SER A 416 13.75 5.35 -5.50
N VAL A 417 14.86 5.19 -4.78
CA VAL A 417 14.96 5.49 -3.35
C VAL A 417 16.01 6.58 -3.12
N ASP A 418 15.77 7.48 -2.16
CA ASP A 418 16.80 8.40 -1.69
C ASP A 418 17.69 7.67 -0.66
N PRO A 419 18.99 7.45 -0.91
CA PRO A 419 19.87 6.76 0.00
C PRO A 419 20.03 7.45 1.37
N ARG A 420 19.82 8.76 1.43
CA ARG A 420 19.88 9.52 2.70
C ARG A 420 18.65 9.20 3.55
N GLU A 421 17.50 9.03 2.91
CA GLU A 421 16.27 8.63 3.59
C GLU A 421 16.37 7.19 4.10
N LEU A 422 16.87 6.28 3.28
CA LEU A 422 17.14 4.90 3.68
C LEU A 422 18.10 4.84 4.89
N GLU A 423 19.17 5.66 4.90
CA GLU A 423 20.11 5.75 6.03
C GLU A 423 19.43 6.30 7.29
N ARG A 424 18.64 7.39 7.17
CA ARG A 424 17.94 7.98 8.32
C ARG A 424 16.91 7.05 8.92
N MET A 425 16.13 6.38 8.09
CA MET A 425 15.13 5.42 8.56
C MET A 425 15.78 4.20 9.22
N ALA A 426 16.90 3.69 8.68
CA ALA A 426 17.66 2.62 9.32
C ALA A 426 18.23 3.05 10.68
N VAL A 427 18.72 4.29 10.81
CA VAL A 427 19.16 4.85 12.09
C VAL A 427 17.99 4.98 13.07
N ALA A 428 16.84 5.48 12.59
CA ALA A 428 15.64 5.59 13.42
C ALA A 428 15.19 4.22 13.93
N GLU A 429 15.14 3.21 13.07
CA GLU A 429 14.79 1.84 13.48
C GLU A 429 15.79 1.26 14.47
N ALA A 430 17.10 1.48 14.29
CA ALA A 430 18.13 1.06 15.23
C ALA A 430 17.96 1.71 16.62
N LEU A 431 17.64 3.00 16.65
CA LEU A 431 17.35 3.73 17.88
C LEU A 431 16.03 3.26 18.52
N PHE A 432 15.02 2.99 17.70
CA PHE A 432 13.75 2.43 18.14
C PHE A 432 13.93 1.10 18.85
N LEU A 433 14.65 0.13 18.25
CA LEU A 433 14.90 -1.19 18.85
C LEU A 433 15.56 -1.08 20.23
N ARG A 434 16.42 -0.09 20.42
CA ARG A 434 17.06 0.18 21.74
C ARG A 434 16.10 0.85 22.71
N GLY A 435 15.45 1.90 22.31
CA GLY A 435 14.54 2.66 23.16
C GLY A 435 13.31 1.87 23.59
N TYR A 436 12.79 1.04 22.69
CA TYR A 436 11.65 0.16 22.98
C TYR A 436 11.96 -0.87 24.06
N ALA A 437 13.15 -1.51 24.01
CA ALA A 437 13.58 -2.44 25.05
C ALA A 437 13.69 -1.78 26.44
N GLU A 438 14.18 -0.54 26.50
CA GLU A 438 14.29 0.22 27.74
C GLU A 438 12.91 0.57 28.34
N GLN A 439 11.94 0.93 27.48
CA GLN A 439 10.57 1.24 27.89
C GLN A 439 9.82 -0.01 28.36
N ALA A 440 9.92 -1.12 27.64
CA ALA A 440 9.31 -2.39 28.02
C ALA A 440 9.85 -2.95 29.34
N ALA A 441 11.13 -2.71 29.64
CA ALA A 441 11.73 -3.10 30.92
C ALA A 441 11.33 -2.20 32.10
N GLY A 442 10.81 -1.02 31.84
CA GLY A 442 10.36 -0.03 32.84
C GLY A 442 8.88 -0.04 33.16
N ALA A 443 8.09 -0.78 32.36
CA ALA A 443 6.64 -0.94 32.51
C ALA A 443 6.30 -2.24 33.24
#